data_65ce8a7d50d98346e621ec7953436db9
#
_entry.id   65ce8a7d50d98346e621ec7953436db9
#
_cell.length_a   1.000
_cell.length_b   1.000
_cell.length_c   1.000
_cell.angle_alpha   90.00
_cell.angle_beta   90.00
_cell.angle_gamma   90.00
#
_symmetry.space_group_name_H-M   'P 1'
#
loop_
_entity.id
_entity.type
_entity.pdbx_description
1 polymer ?
#
loop_
_entity_poly.entity_id
_entity_poly.type
_entity_poly.pdbx_seq_one_letter_code
_entity_poly.pdbx_strand_id
1 'polypeptide(L)'
;MKIMHLSDLHIGKQIYEQSLIEDQKYILNQILQIIKQENVTVLMLCGDIYDRAIPPSEAVLLFDYFLTELKKMNIKVLMIAGNHDSKERLSYAKNILENDNIFIETKVKDKIRKISIEDVDFYLLPYTKPIDVKEYFPEVTDYTSCIKELINNTNIDKSRKNIILSHQFVTGSNIDIQTSDSEVLSLGGMDNVDISVYNDFDYVALGHIHRSQKLLKEEIRYSGSILKYSFSESKYKKSVPIIDTTDMSIVLKELSPFRDLKDIEGNMDELLKNSSDDYIRAILTDEEELYDPINKLRKKYPNILKIEFKNKRSVYNDYDKNIKNIKEKSVLDLFEEFFLSQNNISLNEHERDIINEIIKEVNDETTNS
;
A
#
# COMPACT_ATOMS: atom_id res chain seq x y z
N MET A 1 1.66 -18.04 -23.90
CA MET A 1 1.19 -18.46 -22.55
C MET A 1 0.52 -17.30 -21.84
N LYS A 2 -0.33 -17.59 -20.81
CA LYS A 2 -0.93 -16.51 -20.00
C LYS A 2 -0.27 -16.42 -18.64
N ILE A 3 0.04 -15.21 -18.24
CA ILE A 3 0.75 -14.86 -16.99
C ILE A 3 -0.15 -13.97 -16.15
N MET A 4 -0.31 -14.27 -14.86
CA MET A 4 -0.96 -13.37 -13.91
C MET A 4 0.09 -12.63 -13.08
N HIS A 5 -0.12 -11.34 -12.88
CA HIS A 5 0.75 -10.48 -12.07
C HIS A 5 0.04 -10.07 -10.77
N LEU A 6 0.57 -10.47 -9.64
CA LEU A 6 0.13 -10.08 -8.30
C LEU A 6 1.28 -9.45 -7.53
N SER A 7 0.95 -8.57 -6.59
CA SER A 7 1.87 -8.02 -5.60
C SER A 7 1.11 -7.64 -4.32
N ASP A 8 1.84 -7.26 -3.29
CA ASP A 8 1.31 -6.60 -2.10
C ASP A 8 0.14 -7.38 -1.49
N LEU A 9 0.35 -8.70 -1.28
CA LEU A 9 -0.65 -9.58 -0.69
C LEU A 9 -0.86 -9.23 0.78
N HIS A 10 0.21 -8.83 1.49
CA HIS A 10 0.22 -8.48 2.90
C HIS A 10 -0.57 -9.47 3.76
N ILE A 11 -0.34 -10.78 3.56
CA ILE A 11 -1.07 -11.81 4.30
C ILE A 11 -0.82 -11.65 5.79
N GLY A 12 -1.91 -11.63 6.58
CA GLY A 12 -1.90 -11.34 8.01
C GLY A 12 -2.09 -9.85 8.36
N LYS A 13 -2.48 -9.02 7.37
CA LYS A 13 -2.82 -7.60 7.57
C LYS A 13 -3.96 -7.44 8.56
N GLN A 14 -3.83 -6.43 9.42
CA GLN A 14 -4.88 -5.94 10.29
C GLN A 14 -5.18 -4.48 9.99
N ILE A 15 -6.44 -4.10 10.03
CA ILE A 15 -6.91 -2.71 9.88
C ILE A 15 -7.70 -2.36 11.13
N TYR A 16 -7.28 -1.33 11.88
CA TYR A 16 -7.92 -0.94 13.15
C TYR A 16 -8.15 -2.15 14.09
N GLU A 17 -7.11 -2.98 14.26
CA GLU A 17 -7.12 -4.22 15.07
C GLU A 17 -8.01 -5.35 14.51
N GLN A 18 -8.74 -5.13 13.41
CA GLN A 18 -9.52 -6.15 12.73
C GLN A 18 -8.61 -6.99 11.81
N SER A 19 -8.53 -8.29 12.05
CA SER A 19 -7.80 -9.21 11.17
C SER A 19 -8.54 -9.38 9.83
N LEU A 20 -7.78 -9.32 8.73
CA LEU A 20 -8.31 -9.55 7.38
C LEU A 20 -8.08 -10.98 6.86
N ILE A 21 -7.64 -11.91 7.69
CA ILE A 21 -7.21 -13.24 7.23
C ILE A 21 -8.31 -14.02 6.48
N GLU A 22 -9.57 -13.91 6.93
CA GLU A 22 -10.71 -14.55 6.26
C GLU A 22 -11.03 -13.87 4.91
N ASP A 23 -10.93 -12.55 4.84
CA ASP A 23 -11.13 -11.78 3.61
C ASP A 23 -10.00 -12.07 2.61
N GLN A 24 -8.76 -12.21 3.11
CA GLN A 24 -7.60 -12.61 2.31
C GLN A 24 -7.75 -14.03 1.78
N LYS A 25 -8.23 -14.97 2.59
CA LYS A 25 -8.55 -16.34 2.14
C LYS A 25 -9.60 -16.35 1.05
N TYR A 26 -10.67 -15.56 1.21
CA TYR A 26 -11.73 -15.43 0.22
C TYR A 26 -11.19 -14.93 -1.13
N ILE A 27 -10.39 -13.85 -1.11
CA ILE A 27 -9.87 -13.25 -2.33
C ILE A 27 -8.82 -14.13 -3.01
N LEU A 28 -7.97 -14.85 -2.25
CA LEU A 28 -7.03 -15.82 -2.80
C LEU A 28 -7.76 -16.98 -3.50
N ASN A 29 -8.88 -17.44 -2.95
CA ASN A 29 -9.73 -18.43 -3.61
C ASN A 29 -10.35 -17.89 -4.91
N GLN A 30 -10.77 -16.63 -4.96
CA GLN A 30 -11.23 -16.00 -6.19
C GLN A 30 -10.10 -15.92 -7.23
N ILE A 31 -8.88 -15.58 -6.81
CA ILE A 31 -7.70 -15.57 -7.69
C ILE A 31 -7.43 -16.96 -8.26
N LEU A 32 -7.51 -18.03 -7.46
CA LEU A 32 -7.39 -19.42 -7.96
C LEU A 32 -8.45 -19.76 -9.00
N GLN A 33 -9.69 -19.30 -8.81
CA GLN A 33 -10.76 -19.46 -9.81
C GLN A 33 -10.45 -18.71 -11.11
N ILE A 34 -9.98 -17.46 -11.04
CA ILE A 34 -9.59 -16.66 -12.20
C ILE A 34 -8.43 -17.35 -12.95
N ILE A 35 -7.41 -17.84 -12.25
CA ILE A 35 -6.30 -18.60 -12.82
C ILE A 35 -6.81 -19.77 -13.68
N LYS A 36 -7.76 -20.53 -13.13
CA LYS A 36 -8.37 -21.67 -13.82
C LYS A 36 -9.20 -21.23 -15.04
N GLN A 37 -10.06 -20.23 -14.88
CA GLN A 37 -10.95 -19.72 -15.94
C GLN A 37 -10.20 -19.13 -17.12
N GLU A 38 -9.11 -18.40 -16.83
CA GLU A 38 -8.30 -17.73 -17.84
C GLU A 38 -7.19 -18.62 -18.42
N ASN A 39 -7.02 -19.85 -17.91
CA ASN A 39 -5.91 -20.74 -18.29
C ASN A 39 -4.54 -20.12 -18.07
N VAL A 40 -4.34 -19.45 -16.93
CA VAL A 40 -3.05 -18.90 -16.53
C VAL A 40 -2.10 -20.07 -16.25
N THR A 41 -0.86 -19.96 -16.71
CA THR A 41 0.17 -21.01 -16.53
C THR A 41 1.35 -20.54 -15.69
N VAL A 42 1.53 -19.22 -15.56
CA VAL A 42 2.59 -18.60 -14.74
C VAL A 42 1.97 -17.55 -13.84
N LEU A 43 2.33 -17.57 -12.57
CA LEU A 43 1.98 -16.55 -11.58
C LEU A 43 3.25 -15.80 -11.15
N MET A 44 3.25 -14.48 -11.30
CA MET A 44 4.26 -13.59 -10.76
C MET A 44 3.75 -13.00 -9.44
N LEU A 45 4.55 -13.13 -8.37
CA LEU A 45 4.33 -12.54 -7.05
C LEU A 45 5.43 -11.49 -6.80
N CYS A 46 5.09 -10.23 -7.00
CA CYS A 46 6.06 -9.13 -7.04
C CYS A 46 6.25 -8.46 -5.67
N GLY A 47 6.52 -9.26 -4.61
CA GLY A 47 6.88 -8.81 -3.27
C GLY A 47 5.71 -8.53 -2.33
N ASP A 48 6.06 -8.26 -1.08
CA ASP A 48 5.17 -8.02 0.05
C ASP A 48 4.12 -9.12 0.21
N ILE A 49 4.62 -10.33 0.32
CA ILE A 49 3.82 -11.55 0.52
C ILE A 49 3.14 -11.49 1.90
N TYR A 50 3.92 -11.17 2.93
CA TYR A 50 3.43 -11.02 4.30
C TYR A 50 3.38 -9.54 4.71
N ASP A 51 2.46 -9.20 5.60
CA ASP A 51 2.36 -7.84 6.15
C ASP A 51 3.57 -7.46 7.03
N ARG A 52 4.24 -8.45 7.62
CA ARG A 52 5.37 -8.24 8.53
C ARG A 52 6.45 -9.30 8.34
N ALA A 53 7.70 -8.92 8.60
CA ALA A 53 8.85 -9.82 8.55
C ALA A 53 8.71 -11.06 9.47
N ILE A 54 7.91 -10.97 10.53
CA ILE A 54 7.50 -12.10 11.38
C ILE A 54 5.98 -12.24 11.27
N PRO A 55 5.50 -13.03 10.29
CA PRO A 55 4.07 -13.21 10.08
C PRO A 55 3.44 -14.06 11.20
N PRO A 56 2.16 -13.84 11.55
CA PRO A 56 1.44 -14.72 12.44
C PRO A 56 1.25 -16.10 11.80
N SER A 57 1.09 -17.13 12.62
CA SER A 57 0.98 -18.53 12.15
C SER A 57 -0.14 -18.74 11.14
N GLU A 58 -1.28 -18.08 11.33
CA GLU A 58 -2.43 -18.14 10.41
C GLU A 58 -2.09 -17.59 9.01
N ALA A 59 -1.25 -16.56 8.92
CA ALA A 59 -0.78 -16.02 7.64
C ALA A 59 0.13 -17.03 6.92
N VAL A 60 1.02 -17.70 7.64
CA VAL A 60 1.88 -18.74 7.08
C VAL A 60 1.06 -19.90 6.55
N LEU A 61 0.07 -20.36 7.32
CA LEU A 61 -0.83 -21.45 6.91
C LEU A 61 -1.69 -21.06 5.69
N LEU A 62 -2.15 -19.81 5.61
CA LEU A 62 -2.92 -19.35 4.47
C LEU A 62 -2.07 -19.29 3.19
N PHE A 63 -0.81 -18.84 3.31
CA PHE A 63 0.08 -18.80 2.15
C PHE A 63 0.51 -20.20 1.71
N ASP A 64 0.77 -21.11 2.65
CA ASP A 64 1.02 -22.54 2.37
C ASP A 64 -0.16 -23.19 1.61
N TYR A 65 -1.38 -22.93 2.08
CA TYR A 65 -2.59 -23.36 1.37
C TYR A 65 -2.63 -22.83 -0.07
N PHE A 66 -2.37 -21.55 -0.28
CA PHE A 66 -2.40 -20.94 -1.61
C PHE A 66 -1.35 -21.55 -2.55
N LEU A 67 -0.10 -21.71 -2.09
CA LEU A 67 0.97 -22.36 -2.88
C LEU A 67 0.62 -23.84 -3.19
N THR A 68 0.03 -24.53 -2.24
CA THR A 68 -0.39 -25.93 -2.43
C THR A 68 -1.46 -26.06 -3.53
N GLU A 69 -2.45 -25.16 -3.55
CA GLU A 69 -3.49 -25.16 -4.59
C GLU A 69 -2.89 -24.80 -5.97
N LEU A 70 -1.98 -23.83 -6.03
CA LEU A 70 -1.26 -23.47 -7.26
C LEU A 70 -0.47 -24.67 -7.81
N LYS A 71 0.24 -25.41 -6.95
CA LYS A 71 0.96 -26.63 -7.33
C LYS A 71 0.03 -27.69 -7.88
N LYS A 72 -1.13 -27.95 -7.25
CA LYS A 72 -2.15 -28.90 -7.75
C LYS A 72 -2.64 -28.54 -9.15
N MET A 73 -2.64 -27.26 -9.49
CA MET A 73 -3.03 -26.73 -10.80
C MET A 73 -1.86 -26.67 -11.80
N ASN A 74 -0.66 -27.14 -11.41
CA ASN A 74 0.59 -27.07 -12.21
C ASN A 74 0.98 -25.64 -12.63
N ILE A 75 0.67 -24.64 -11.80
CA ILE A 75 1.07 -23.24 -12.04
C ILE A 75 2.54 -23.07 -11.67
N LYS A 76 3.31 -22.46 -12.58
CA LYS A 76 4.69 -22.02 -12.28
C LYS A 76 4.62 -20.71 -11.52
N VAL A 77 5.26 -20.64 -10.35
CA VAL A 77 5.26 -19.46 -9.50
C VAL A 77 6.62 -18.81 -9.49
N LEU A 78 6.69 -17.54 -9.86
CA LEU A 78 7.87 -16.69 -9.79
C LEU A 78 7.64 -15.66 -8.69
N MET A 79 8.46 -15.68 -7.65
CA MET A 79 8.25 -14.87 -6.45
C MET A 79 9.49 -14.07 -6.09
N ILE A 80 9.32 -12.81 -5.77
CA ILE A 80 10.37 -11.97 -5.20
C ILE A 80 9.97 -11.47 -3.81
N ALA A 81 10.95 -11.12 -2.97
CA ALA A 81 10.69 -10.47 -1.69
C ALA A 81 10.44 -8.97 -1.88
N GLY A 82 9.47 -8.42 -1.14
CA GLY A 82 9.28 -6.99 -0.98
C GLY A 82 10.01 -6.43 0.25
N ASN A 83 9.68 -5.18 0.62
CA ASN A 83 10.31 -4.52 1.76
C ASN A 83 9.75 -4.96 3.12
N HIS A 84 8.52 -5.51 3.17
CA HIS A 84 7.91 -6.09 4.37
C HIS A 84 8.37 -7.52 4.65
N ASP A 85 8.85 -8.25 3.64
CA ASP A 85 9.21 -9.64 3.76
C ASP A 85 10.57 -9.85 4.47
N SER A 86 10.64 -10.89 5.31
CA SER A 86 11.94 -11.40 5.77
C SER A 86 12.60 -12.23 4.68
N LYS A 87 13.76 -11.76 4.19
CA LYS A 87 14.54 -12.43 3.13
C LYS A 87 14.82 -13.89 3.47
N GLU A 88 15.15 -14.19 4.73
CA GLU A 88 15.48 -15.53 5.23
C GLU A 88 14.24 -16.43 5.36
N ARG A 89 13.14 -15.90 5.91
CA ARG A 89 11.92 -16.68 6.12
C ARG A 89 11.23 -17.00 4.81
N LEU A 90 11.13 -16.03 3.90
CA LEU A 90 10.51 -16.25 2.59
C LEU A 90 11.33 -17.21 1.72
N SER A 91 12.65 -17.23 1.86
CA SER A 91 13.53 -18.16 1.15
C SER A 91 13.63 -19.55 1.80
N TYR A 92 12.89 -19.82 2.88
CA TYR A 92 12.88 -21.14 3.49
C TYR A 92 12.46 -22.21 2.47
N ALA A 93 13.24 -23.30 2.41
CA ALA A 93 13.01 -24.42 1.49
C ALA A 93 13.01 -24.07 -0.02
N LYS A 94 13.48 -22.87 -0.45
CA LYS A 94 13.42 -22.44 -1.86
C LYS A 94 14.02 -23.46 -2.83
N ASN A 95 15.15 -24.08 -2.49
CA ASN A 95 15.80 -25.07 -3.35
C ASN A 95 15.00 -26.37 -3.52
N ILE A 96 14.13 -26.70 -2.56
CA ILE A 96 13.20 -27.84 -2.64
C ILE A 96 12.01 -27.44 -3.51
N LEU A 97 11.46 -26.26 -3.30
CA LEU A 97 10.31 -25.71 -4.02
C LEU A 97 10.56 -25.51 -5.51
N GLU A 98 11.82 -25.25 -5.90
CA GLU A 98 12.18 -25.14 -7.32
C GLU A 98 11.91 -26.42 -8.12
N ASN A 99 12.02 -27.60 -7.51
CA ASN A 99 11.66 -28.87 -8.15
C ASN A 99 10.15 -28.96 -8.45
N ASP A 100 9.36 -28.13 -7.77
CA ASP A 100 7.90 -28.02 -7.95
C ASP A 100 7.50 -26.77 -8.76
N ASN A 101 8.47 -26.18 -9.50
CA ASN A 101 8.27 -24.97 -10.31
C ASN A 101 7.87 -23.71 -9.50
N ILE A 102 8.29 -23.62 -8.24
CA ILE A 102 8.13 -22.44 -7.38
C ILE A 102 9.51 -21.82 -7.19
N PHE A 103 9.76 -20.72 -7.88
CA PHE A 103 11.04 -20.01 -7.91
C PHE A 103 10.95 -18.78 -7.00
N ILE A 104 11.79 -18.75 -5.98
CA ILE A 104 11.79 -17.66 -4.98
C ILE A 104 13.13 -16.93 -5.05
N GLU A 105 13.11 -15.60 -5.15
CA GLU A 105 14.29 -14.78 -5.03
C GLU A 105 14.10 -13.66 -4.00
N THR A 106 14.97 -13.62 -3.00
CA THR A 106 14.86 -12.68 -1.88
C THR A 106 16.04 -11.74 -1.76
N LYS A 107 17.14 -12.04 -2.45
CA LYS A 107 18.38 -11.24 -2.44
C LYS A 107 18.98 -11.22 -3.82
N VAL A 108 19.52 -10.08 -4.21
CA VAL A 108 20.35 -9.95 -5.41
C VAL A 108 21.81 -9.78 -4.98
N LYS A 109 22.74 -10.19 -5.84
CA LYS A 109 24.17 -9.99 -5.67
C LYS A 109 24.65 -9.00 -6.74
N ASP A 110 25.41 -9.50 -7.71
CA ASP A 110 25.97 -8.73 -8.81
C ASP A 110 25.09 -8.68 -10.06
N LYS A 111 24.12 -9.60 -10.19
CA LYS A 111 23.21 -9.69 -11.32
C LYS A 111 21.83 -10.24 -10.91
N ILE A 112 20.84 -9.92 -11.74
CA ILE A 112 19.47 -10.38 -11.52
C ILE A 112 19.34 -11.84 -11.98
N ARG A 113 18.66 -12.65 -11.15
CA ARG A 113 18.41 -14.05 -11.48
C ARG A 113 17.42 -14.16 -12.64
N LYS A 114 17.78 -14.95 -13.66
CA LYS A 114 16.95 -15.22 -14.82
C LYS A 114 16.36 -16.64 -14.75
N ILE A 115 15.07 -16.75 -15.06
CA ILE A 115 14.33 -18.01 -15.24
C ILE A 115 13.71 -18.00 -16.63
N SER A 116 14.04 -18.98 -17.47
CA SER A 116 13.47 -19.10 -18.82
C SER A 116 12.30 -20.08 -18.83
N ILE A 117 11.14 -19.66 -19.33
CA ILE A 117 9.95 -20.48 -19.49
C ILE A 117 9.45 -20.29 -20.92
N GLU A 118 9.43 -21.36 -21.73
CA GLU A 118 9.09 -21.29 -23.14
C GLU A 118 9.91 -20.24 -23.88
N ASP A 119 9.29 -19.25 -24.52
CA ASP A 119 9.91 -18.14 -25.28
C ASP A 119 10.15 -16.87 -24.45
N VAL A 120 9.90 -16.91 -23.14
CA VAL A 120 9.99 -15.76 -22.22
C VAL A 120 11.11 -15.96 -21.20
N ASP A 121 11.92 -14.92 -21.01
CA ASP A 121 12.90 -14.81 -19.93
C ASP A 121 12.36 -13.91 -18.81
N PHE A 122 12.30 -14.44 -17.59
CA PHE A 122 11.86 -13.73 -16.41
C PHE A 122 13.05 -13.35 -15.54
N TYR A 123 13.10 -12.09 -15.14
CA TYR A 123 14.15 -11.52 -14.29
C TYR A 123 13.58 -11.20 -12.91
N LEU A 124 14.12 -11.83 -11.88
CA LEU A 124 13.62 -11.76 -10.50
C LEU A 124 14.44 -10.75 -9.71
N LEU A 125 13.97 -9.50 -9.61
CA LEU A 125 14.60 -8.41 -8.87
C LEU A 125 13.81 -8.11 -7.59
N PRO A 126 14.20 -8.68 -6.43
CA PRO A 126 13.57 -8.39 -5.14
C PRO A 126 13.82 -6.94 -4.72
N TYR A 127 13.12 -6.49 -3.67
CA TYR A 127 13.40 -5.20 -3.06
C TYR A 127 14.86 -5.09 -2.65
N THR A 128 15.55 -4.12 -3.22
CA THR A 128 17.00 -3.96 -3.11
C THR A 128 17.34 -2.52 -2.78
N LYS A 129 18.15 -2.35 -1.73
CA LYS A 129 18.69 -1.04 -1.32
C LYS A 129 20.08 -0.85 -1.90
N PRO A 130 20.54 0.39 -2.12
CA PRO A 130 21.92 0.65 -2.57
C PRO A 130 23.00 -0.05 -1.74
N ILE A 131 22.80 -0.11 -0.42
CA ILE A 131 23.73 -0.78 0.49
C ILE A 131 23.88 -2.29 0.24
N ASP A 132 22.80 -2.94 -0.26
CA ASP A 132 22.78 -4.39 -0.48
C ASP A 132 23.72 -4.81 -1.62
N VAL A 133 24.08 -3.88 -2.52
CA VAL A 133 24.92 -4.16 -3.70
C VAL A 133 26.27 -3.45 -3.68
N LYS A 134 26.58 -2.67 -2.65
CA LYS A 134 27.83 -1.87 -2.54
C LYS A 134 29.10 -2.71 -2.62
N GLU A 135 29.05 -3.96 -2.19
CA GLU A 135 30.18 -4.89 -2.30
C GLU A 135 30.55 -5.16 -3.76
N TYR A 136 29.58 -5.20 -4.67
CA TYR A 136 29.74 -5.49 -6.10
C TYR A 136 29.88 -4.21 -6.94
N PHE A 137 29.21 -3.13 -6.51
CA PHE A 137 29.13 -1.85 -7.21
C PHE A 137 29.41 -0.69 -6.22
N PRO A 138 30.69 -0.42 -5.90
CA PRO A 138 31.07 0.60 -4.91
C PRO A 138 30.59 2.01 -5.26
N GLU A 139 30.42 2.32 -6.56
CA GLU A 139 30.01 3.64 -7.08
C GLU A 139 28.51 3.93 -6.93
N VAL A 140 27.70 2.93 -6.55
CA VAL A 140 26.25 3.10 -6.37
C VAL A 140 25.98 4.05 -5.20
N THR A 141 25.19 5.12 -5.44
CA THR A 141 24.86 6.15 -4.46
C THR A 141 23.38 6.21 -4.11
N ASP A 142 22.51 5.82 -5.03
CA ASP A 142 21.06 5.91 -4.93
C ASP A 142 20.35 4.70 -5.54
N TYR A 143 19.03 4.61 -5.41
CA TYR A 143 18.25 3.49 -5.89
C TYR A 143 18.25 3.37 -7.41
N THR A 144 18.23 4.47 -8.15
CA THR A 144 18.25 4.43 -9.61
C THR A 144 19.58 3.85 -10.12
N SER A 145 20.71 4.33 -9.60
CA SER A 145 22.04 3.81 -9.95
C SER A 145 22.17 2.33 -9.55
N CYS A 146 21.64 1.94 -8.40
CA CYS A 146 21.60 0.55 -7.93
C CYS A 146 20.92 -0.38 -8.95
N ILE A 147 19.68 -0.07 -9.31
CA ILE A 147 18.90 -0.91 -10.23
C ILE A 147 19.51 -0.89 -11.64
N LYS A 148 20.01 0.26 -12.08
CA LYS A 148 20.67 0.41 -13.37
C LYS A 148 21.92 -0.47 -13.49
N GLU A 149 22.79 -0.49 -12.48
CA GLU A 149 24.00 -1.34 -12.49
C GLU A 149 23.64 -2.83 -12.50
N LEU A 150 22.62 -3.25 -11.71
CA LEU A 150 22.14 -4.62 -11.73
C LEU A 150 21.59 -5.06 -13.10
N ILE A 151 20.82 -4.19 -13.76
CA ILE A 151 20.28 -4.45 -15.10
C ILE A 151 21.42 -4.50 -16.12
N ASN A 152 22.36 -3.56 -16.11
CA ASN A 152 23.51 -3.50 -16.99
C ASN A 152 24.40 -4.74 -16.88
N ASN A 153 24.58 -5.27 -15.66
CA ASN A 153 25.39 -6.48 -15.42
C ASN A 153 24.63 -7.78 -15.70
N THR A 154 23.34 -7.69 -16.06
CA THR A 154 22.50 -8.84 -16.37
C THR A 154 22.41 -9.03 -17.88
N ASN A 155 22.68 -10.25 -18.35
CA ASN A 155 22.60 -10.56 -19.78
C ASN A 155 21.14 -10.71 -20.23
N ILE A 156 20.61 -9.71 -20.93
CA ILE A 156 19.27 -9.68 -21.49
C ILE A 156 19.32 -10.08 -22.97
N ASP A 157 18.67 -11.19 -23.32
CA ASP A 157 18.58 -11.67 -24.70
C ASP A 157 17.40 -10.98 -25.43
N LYS A 158 17.70 -9.97 -26.22
CA LYS A 158 16.69 -9.19 -26.96
C LYS A 158 15.98 -9.97 -28.09
N SER A 159 16.41 -11.20 -28.38
CA SER A 159 15.70 -12.08 -29.31
C SER A 159 14.51 -12.81 -28.67
N ARG A 160 14.42 -12.76 -27.35
CA ARG A 160 13.35 -13.36 -26.52
C ARG A 160 12.48 -12.27 -25.90
N LYS A 161 11.29 -12.64 -25.43
CA LYS A 161 10.49 -11.75 -24.59
C LYS A 161 11.10 -11.67 -23.19
N ASN A 162 11.25 -10.46 -22.67
CA ASN A 162 11.92 -10.19 -21.41
C ASN A 162 10.93 -9.54 -20.44
N ILE A 163 10.65 -10.20 -19.33
CA ILE A 163 9.75 -9.73 -18.28
C ILE A 163 10.53 -9.61 -16.98
N ILE A 164 10.47 -8.44 -16.33
CA ILE A 164 11.09 -8.23 -15.02
C ILE A 164 10.05 -8.11 -13.93
N LEU A 165 10.26 -8.83 -12.83
CA LEU A 165 9.57 -8.63 -11.56
C LEU A 165 10.41 -7.69 -10.71
N SER A 166 9.83 -6.63 -10.19
CA SER A 166 10.53 -5.66 -9.34
C SER A 166 9.61 -5.13 -8.23
N HIS A 167 10.17 -4.94 -7.04
CA HIS A 167 9.44 -4.36 -5.91
C HIS A 167 10.11 -3.06 -5.49
N GLN A 168 10.05 -2.05 -6.35
CA GLN A 168 10.67 -0.75 -6.15
C GLN A 168 9.67 0.38 -6.33
N PHE A 169 9.91 1.52 -5.67
CA PHE A 169 9.16 2.73 -5.94
C PHE A 169 9.68 3.39 -7.23
N VAL A 170 8.98 3.17 -8.33
CA VAL A 170 9.40 3.61 -9.67
C VAL A 170 8.68 4.90 -10.03
N THR A 171 9.47 5.92 -10.38
CA THR A 171 8.97 7.26 -10.76
C THR A 171 9.55 7.70 -12.10
N GLY A 172 9.12 8.84 -12.59
CA GLY A 172 9.69 9.47 -13.79
C GLY A 172 9.16 10.88 -13.99
N SER A 173 9.78 11.64 -14.86
CA SER A 173 9.33 13.00 -15.19
C SER A 173 7.89 12.97 -15.69
N ASN A 174 7.02 13.80 -15.10
CA ASN A 174 5.60 13.92 -15.43
C ASN A 174 4.73 12.67 -15.14
N ILE A 175 5.16 11.79 -14.23
CA ILE A 175 4.32 10.69 -13.73
C ILE A 175 3.74 11.11 -12.38
N ASP A 176 2.41 11.18 -12.30
CA ASP A 176 1.68 11.34 -11.04
C ASP A 176 1.28 9.96 -10.51
N ILE A 177 2.07 9.45 -9.55
CA ILE A 177 1.82 8.15 -8.93
C ILE A 177 0.78 8.31 -7.84
N GLN A 178 -0.32 7.59 -7.99
CA GLN A 178 -1.39 7.56 -7.00
C GLN A 178 -1.05 6.56 -5.90
N THR A 179 -0.72 7.08 -4.73
CA THR A 179 -0.38 6.30 -3.53
C THR A 179 -1.55 6.21 -2.57
N SER A 180 -1.43 5.36 -1.55
CA SER A 180 -2.40 5.21 -0.46
C SER A 180 -1.74 5.34 0.90
N ASP A 181 -2.55 5.59 1.96
CA ASP A 181 -2.04 5.73 3.34
C ASP A 181 -1.52 4.40 3.91
N SER A 182 -1.71 3.29 3.21
CA SER A 182 -1.24 1.96 3.63
C SER A 182 0.19 1.64 3.18
N GLU A 183 0.79 2.47 2.33
CA GLU A 183 2.16 2.34 1.84
C GLU A 183 3.13 3.11 2.73
N VAL A 184 4.32 2.54 2.93
CA VAL A 184 5.40 3.20 3.67
C VAL A 184 6.39 3.79 2.66
N LEU A 185 6.18 5.05 2.30
CA LEU A 185 7.07 5.78 1.40
C LEU A 185 8.16 6.50 2.19
N SER A 186 9.38 6.54 1.64
CA SER A 186 10.49 7.29 2.25
C SER A 186 10.26 8.80 2.15
N LEU A 187 10.56 9.51 3.22
CA LEU A 187 10.51 10.98 3.24
C LEU A 187 11.44 11.57 2.16
N GLY A 188 10.88 12.46 1.32
CA GLY A 188 11.65 13.15 0.30
C GLY A 188 11.98 12.33 -0.95
N GLY A 189 11.36 11.13 -1.14
CA GLY A 189 11.53 10.34 -2.37
C GLY A 189 12.94 9.78 -2.56
N MET A 190 13.67 9.51 -1.49
CA MET A 190 15.05 8.99 -1.53
C MET A 190 15.14 7.54 -2.06
N ASP A 191 14.03 6.81 -2.11
CA ASP A 191 13.91 5.43 -2.60
C ASP A 191 13.42 5.32 -4.04
N ASN A 192 13.34 6.45 -4.75
CA ASN A 192 12.87 6.49 -6.14
C ASN A 192 13.83 5.81 -7.11
N VAL A 193 13.26 5.01 -8.00
CA VAL A 193 13.93 4.45 -9.16
C VAL A 193 13.36 5.10 -10.42
N ASP A 194 14.23 5.65 -11.28
CA ASP A 194 13.78 6.24 -12.55
C ASP A 194 13.29 5.14 -13.50
N ILE A 195 12.10 5.34 -14.09
CA ILE A 195 11.44 4.37 -14.97
C ILE A 195 12.29 3.98 -16.18
N SER A 196 13.18 4.86 -16.64
CA SER A 196 14.02 4.63 -17.82
C SER A 196 14.96 3.43 -17.69
N VAL A 197 15.28 3.01 -16.45
CA VAL A 197 16.15 1.83 -16.23
C VAL A 197 15.51 0.53 -16.73
N TYR A 198 14.17 0.51 -16.90
CA TYR A 198 13.41 -0.66 -17.34
C TYR A 198 13.13 -0.73 -18.84
N ASN A 199 13.72 0.16 -19.64
CA ASN A 199 13.41 0.25 -21.08
C ASN A 199 13.72 -0.99 -21.91
N ASP A 200 14.55 -1.90 -21.43
CA ASP A 200 14.97 -3.12 -22.14
C ASP A 200 14.00 -4.30 -21.94
N PHE A 201 12.90 -4.11 -21.18
CA PHE A 201 11.93 -5.16 -20.90
C PHE A 201 10.62 -4.96 -21.64
N ASP A 202 10.04 -6.06 -22.10
CA ASP A 202 8.73 -6.07 -22.80
C ASP A 202 7.56 -5.92 -21.81
N TYR A 203 7.77 -6.34 -20.55
CA TYR A 203 6.83 -6.11 -19.46
C TYR A 203 7.57 -5.92 -18.13
N VAL A 204 7.14 -4.94 -17.36
CA VAL A 204 7.69 -4.62 -16.02
C VAL A 204 6.59 -4.83 -14.98
N ALA A 205 6.70 -5.91 -14.25
CA ALA A 205 5.78 -6.28 -13.19
C ALA A 205 6.21 -5.64 -11.86
N LEU A 206 5.55 -4.53 -11.47
CA LEU A 206 5.89 -3.76 -10.28
C LEU A 206 4.98 -4.12 -9.10
N GLY A 207 5.57 -4.28 -7.92
CA GLY A 207 4.93 -4.23 -6.62
C GLY A 207 5.33 -2.98 -5.84
N HIS A 208 4.84 -2.81 -4.60
CA HIS A 208 5.08 -1.73 -3.67
C HIS A 208 3.94 -0.69 -3.59
N ILE A 209 3.28 -0.38 -4.70
CA ILE A 209 2.16 0.57 -4.71
C ILE A 209 0.85 -0.21 -4.76
N HIS A 210 -0.05 0.09 -3.81
CA HIS A 210 -1.29 -0.66 -3.61
C HIS A 210 -2.38 -0.35 -4.62
N ARG A 211 -2.28 0.79 -5.33
CA ARG A 211 -3.19 1.13 -6.41
C ARG A 211 -2.73 0.53 -7.73
N SER A 212 -3.57 -0.31 -8.38
CA SER A 212 -3.31 -0.79 -9.73
C SER A 212 -3.26 0.37 -10.70
N GLN A 213 -2.12 0.58 -11.36
CA GLN A 213 -1.89 1.67 -12.30
C GLN A 213 -0.75 1.38 -13.26
N LYS A 214 -0.84 1.94 -14.46
CA LYS A 214 0.25 1.94 -15.44
C LYS A 214 1.14 3.17 -15.26
N LEU A 215 2.40 3.04 -15.64
CA LEU A 215 3.37 4.13 -15.68
C LEU A 215 3.77 4.40 -17.14
N LEU A 216 3.43 5.56 -17.69
CA LEU A 216 3.68 5.98 -19.09
C LEU A 216 3.14 5.01 -20.16
N LYS A 217 3.46 3.72 -20.05
CA LYS A 217 3.09 2.66 -21.00
C LYS A 217 2.27 1.57 -20.29
N GLU A 218 1.46 0.82 -21.06
CA GLU A 218 0.66 -0.29 -20.50
C GLU A 218 1.53 -1.41 -19.92
N GLU A 219 2.72 -1.60 -20.49
CA GLU A 219 3.64 -2.70 -20.15
C GLU A 219 4.42 -2.44 -18.87
N ILE A 220 4.44 -1.21 -18.33
CA ILE A 220 5.08 -0.88 -17.05
C ILE A 220 4.00 -0.53 -16.05
N ARG A 221 3.76 -1.42 -15.09
CA ARG A 221 2.64 -1.21 -14.19
C ARG A 221 2.77 -1.85 -12.82
N TYR A 222 2.13 -1.22 -11.85
CA TYR A 222 1.81 -1.81 -10.56
C TYR A 222 0.54 -2.65 -10.68
N SER A 223 0.56 -3.89 -10.16
CA SER A 223 -0.66 -4.70 -10.05
C SER A 223 -1.59 -4.15 -8.97
N GLY A 224 -1.03 -3.57 -7.95
CA GLY A 224 -1.72 -3.16 -6.73
C GLY A 224 -1.98 -4.32 -5.78
N SER A 225 -2.41 -4.00 -4.57
CA SER A 225 -2.79 -4.99 -3.56
C SER A 225 -4.11 -5.69 -3.88
N ILE A 226 -4.27 -6.91 -3.37
CA ILE A 226 -5.45 -7.75 -3.65
C ILE A 226 -6.72 -7.31 -2.90
N LEU A 227 -6.57 -6.56 -1.81
CA LEU A 227 -7.65 -5.95 -1.02
C LEU A 227 -7.30 -4.47 -0.75
N LYS A 228 -8.29 -3.69 -0.33
CA LYS A 228 -8.07 -2.34 0.19
C LYS A 228 -7.51 -2.44 1.61
N TYR A 229 -6.41 -1.76 1.89
CA TYR A 229 -5.73 -1.76 3.18
C TYR A 229 -5.78 -0.43 3.91
N SER A 230 -6.39 0.59 3.30
CA SER A 230 -6.69 1.88 3.92
C SER A 230 -7.95 2.51 3.35
N PHE A 231 -8.57 3.44 4.11
CA PHE A 231 -9.75 4.18 3.62
C PHE A 231 -9.44 5.15 2.48
N SER A 232 -8.19 5.53 2.26
CA SER A 232 -7.78 6.27 1.05
C SER A 232 -8.03 5.48 -0.24
N GLU A 233 -8.17 4.15 -0.13
CA GLU A 233 -8.46 3.23 -1.22
C GLU A 233 -9.96 2.97 -1.45
N SER A 234 -10.86 3.54 -0.61
CA SER A 234 -12.30 3.24 -0.61
C SER A 234 -12.98 3.46 -1.98
N LYS A 235 -12.47 4.39 -2.79
CA LYS A 235 -13.12 4.88 -4.01
C LYS A 235 -12.82 4.07 -5.29
N TYR A 236 -11.88 3.10 -5.26
CA TYR A 236 -11.54 2.33 -6.45
C TYR A 236 -11.55 0.82 -6.20
N LYS A 237 -11.72 0.08 -7.31
CA LYS A 237 -11.79 -1.36 -7.30
C LYS A 237 -10.40 -1.97 -7.42
N LYS A 238 -10.22 -3.15 -6.85
CA LYS A 238 -9.02 -3.95 -7.00
C LYS A 238 -9.12 -4.82 -8.24
N SER A 239 -7.99 -5.07 -8.88
CA SER A 239 -7.92 -5.89 -10.08
C SER A 239 -6.55 -6.55 -10.20
N VAL A 240 -6.48 -7.61 -11.00
CA VAL A 240 -5.23 -8.30 -11.30
C VAL A 240 -4.97 -8.29 -12.81
N PRO A 241 -3.76 -7.90 -13.26
CA PRO A 241 -3.36 -7.99 -14.66
C PRO A 241 -3.12 -9.44 -15.10
N ILE A 242 -3.64 -9.80 -16.26
CA ILE A 242 -3.31 -11.04 -17.00
C ILE A 242 -2.71 -10.64 -18.32
N ILE A 243 -1.52 -11.14 -18.60
CA ILE A 243 -0.72 -10.87 -19.81
C ILE A 243 -0.77 -12.11 -20.70
N ASP A 244 -1.14 -11.95 -21.96
CA ASP A 244 -0.96 -12.99 -22.97
C ASP A 244 0.37 -12.76 -23.70
N THR A 245 1.31 -13.69 -23.56
CA THR A 245 2.63 -13.53 -24.18
C THR A 245 2.60 -13.68 -25.69
N THR A 246 1.50 -14.11 -26.30
CA THR A 246 1.39 -14.25 -27.75
C THR A 246 1.48 -12.88 -28.45
N ASP A 247 0.77 -11.89 -27.90
CA ASP A 247 0.66 -10.54 -28.44
C ASP A 247 0.98 -9.43 -27.43
N MET A 248 1.39 -9.82 -26.22
CA MET A 248 1.63 -8.94 -25.06
C MET A 248 0.38 -8.14 -24.63
N SER A 249 -0.82 -8.60 -24.99
CA SER A 249 -2.06 -7.98 -24.54
C SER A 249 -2.26 -8.14 -23.03
N ILE A 250 -2.86 -7.12 -22.40
CA ILE A 250 -3.05 -7.05 -20.96
C ILE A 250 -4.55 -6.89 -20.68
N VAL A 251 -5.09 -7.79 -19.87
CA VAL A 251 -6.48 -7.73 -19.42
C VAL A 251 -6.51 -7.60 -17.89
N LEU A 252 -7.26 -6.62 -17.38
CA LEU A 252 -7.47 -6.45 -15.95
C LEU A 252 -8.72 -7.22 -15.52
N LYS A 253 -8.56 -8.17 -14.57
CA LYS A 253 -9.69 -8.89 -13.96
C LYS A 253 -10.00 -8.26 -12.61
N GLU A 254 -11.22 -7.79 -12.46
CA GLU A 254 -11.70 -7.17 -11.21
C GLU A 254 -11.77 -8.23 -10.09
N LEU A 255 -11.38 -7.82 -8.89
CA LEU A 255 -11.51 -8.59 -7.66
C LEU A 255 -12.70 -8.06 -6.85
N SER A 256 -13.55 -8.96 -6.39
CA SER A 256 -14.72 -8.64 -5.56
C SER A 256 -14.49 -9.15 -4.13
N PRO A 257 -14.25 -8.26 -3.16
CA PRO A 257 -13.99 -8.67 -1.77
C PRO A 257 -15.25 -9.28 -1.12
N PHE A 258 -15.06 -10.11 -0.10
CA PHE A 258 -16.16 -10.61 0.74
C PHE A 258 -16.78 -9.48 1.56
N ARG A 259 -15.95 -8.65 2.20
CA ARG A 259 -16.31 -7.38 2.84
C ARG A 259 -15.45 -6.29 2.23
N ASP A 260 -16.09 -5.25 1.72
CA ASP A 260 -15.37 -4.13 1.12
C ASP A 260 -15.05 -3.06 2.19
N LEU A 261 -14.05 -2.23 1.91
CA LEU A 261 -13.71 -1.08 2.74
C LEU A 261 -14.37 0.16 2.14
N LYS A 262 -15.30 0.79 2.89
CA LYS A 262 -16.16 1.87 2.38
C LYS A 262 -16.27 3.05 3.32
N ASP A 263 -16.36 4.23 2.74
CA ASP A 263 -16.80 5.44 3.41
C ASP A 263 -18.32 5.58 3.28
N ILE A 264 -18.99 5.93 4.39
CA ILE A 264 -20.37 6.39 4.39
C ILE A 264 -20.40 7.79 5.00
N GLU A 265 -21.13 8.72 4.37
CA GLU A 265 -21.23 10.11 4.81
C GLU A 265 -22.70 10.51 4.95
N GLY A 266 -23.03 11.20 6.04
CA GLY A 266 -24.37 11.69 6.31
C GLY A 266 -24.59 11.98 7.80
N ASN A 267 -25.77 12.50 8.15
CA ASN A 267 -26.14 12.63 9.54
C ASN A 267 -26.54 11.27 10.15
N MET A 268 -26.55 11.18 11.47
CA MET A 268 -26.83 9.95 12.22
C MET A 268 -28.14 9.28 11.77
N ASP A 269 -29.21 10.05 11.64
CA ASP A 269 -30.52 9.51 11.26
C ASP A 269 -30.57 8.97 9.84
N GLU A 270 -29.82 9.57 8.92
CA GLU A 270 -29.67 9.08 7.54
C GLU A 270 -28.88 7.77 7.51
N LEU A 271 -27.76 7.72 8.21
CA LEU A 271 -26.92 6.53 8.24
C LEU A 271 -27.62 5.33 8.88
N LEU A 272 -28.44 5.55 9.92
CA LEU A 272 -29.19 4.48 10.59
C LEU A 272 -30.32 3.86 9.73
N LYS A 273 -30.71 4.48 8.59
CA LYS A 273 -31.69 3.91 7.65
C LYS A 273 -31.15 2.73 6.84
N ASN A 274 -29.84 2.64 6.68
CA ASN A 274 -29.15 1.61 5.93
C ASN A 274 -28.40 0.64 6.86
N SER A 275 -27.90 -0.45 6.29
CA SER A 275 -27.03 -1.41 6.97
C SER A 275 -26.05 -2.02 5.98
N SER A 276 -24.86 -2.46 6.45
CA SER A 276 -23.88 -3.19 5.66
C SER A 276 -22.96 -4.00 6.56
N ASP A 277 -22.53 -5.16 6.07
CA ASP A 277 -21.49 -5.97 6.70
C ASP A 277 -20.06 -5.58 6.25
N ASP A 278 -19.92 -4.57 5.39
CA ASP A 278 -18.64 -4.04 4.96
C ASP A 278 -17.86 -3.38 6.11
N TYR A 279 -16.56 -3.19 5.93
CA TYR A 279 -15.72 -2.41 6.82
C TYR A 279 -15.97 -0.92 6.57
N ILE A 280 -16.52 -0.23 7.57
CA ILE A 280 -17.05 1.12 7.41
C ILE A 280 -16.22 2.15 8.16
N ARG A 281 -15.91 3.26 7.47
CA ARG A 281 -15.65 4.55 8.10
C ARG A 281 -16.87 5.42 7.92
N ALA A 282 -17.50 5.84 9.05
CA ALA A 282 -18.62 6.76 9.04
C ALA A 282 -18.12 8.21 9.19
N ILE A 283 -18.49 9.07 8.26
CA ILE A 283 -18.20 10.51 8.26
C ILE A 283 -19.49 11.23 8.63
N LEU A 284 -19.61 11.61 9.90
CA LEU A 284 -20.82 12.24 10.45
C LEU A 284 -20.83 13.73 10.11
N THR A 285 -21.99 14.20 9.65
CA THR A 285 -22.24 15.60 9.28
C THR A 285 -23.10 16.34 10.27
N ASP A 286 -23.45 15.71 11.42
CA ASP A 286 -24.25 16.31 12.47
C ASP A 286 -23.53 17.53 13.06
N GLU A 287 -24.28 18.62 13.29
CA GLU A 287 -23.77 19.86 13.91
C GLU A 287 -23.77 19.76 15.43
N GLU A 288 -24.66 18.94 15.98
CA GLU A 288 -24.84 18.74 17.42
C GLU A 288 -23.95 17.62 17.95
N GLU A 289 -23.64 17.65 19.23
CA GLU A 289 -22.89 16.59 19.91
C GLU A 289 -23.76 15.33 20.03
N LEU A 290 -23.25 14.22 19.49
CA LEU A 290 -23.95 12.94 19.48
C LEU A 290 -23.59 12.10 20.70
N TYR A 291 -24.59 11.66 21.44
CA TYR A 291 -24.38 10.70 22.52
C TYR A 291 -24.18 9.29 21.96
N ASP A 292 -23.03 8.66 22.27
CA ASP A 292 -22.65 7.28 21.95
C ASP A 292 -22.86 6.87 20.46
N PRO A 293 -22.27 7.61 19.50
CA PRO A 293 -22.51 7.37 18.08
C PRO A 293 -22.02 6.00 17.62
N ILE A 294 -20.88 5.52 18.15
CA ILE A 294 -20.26 4.25 17.73
C ILE A 294 -21.17 3.05 18.02
N ASN A 295 -21.78 2.98 19.21
CA ASN A 295 -22.65 1.85 19.55
C ASN A 295 -24.00 1.90 18.84
N LYS A 296 -24.48 3.09 18.50
CA LYS A 296 -25.68 3.23 17.66
C LYS A 296 -25.44 2.72 16.24
N LEU A 297 -24.31 3.12 15.63
CA LEU A 297 -23.95 2.69 14.28
C LEU A 297 -23.59 1.20 14.21
N ARG A 298 -22.94 0.62 15.23
CA ARG A 298 -22.63 -0.82 15.27
C ARG A 298 -23.84 -1.73 15.13
N LYS A 299 -25.03 -1.29 15.50
CA LYS A 299 -26.27 -2.05 15.32
C LYS A 299 -26.64 -2.24 13.84
N LYS A 300 -26.17 -1.35 12.97
CA LYS A 300 -26.42 -1.35 11.52
C LYS A 300 -25.18 -1.71 10.70
N TYR A 301 -24.02 -1.39 11.25
CA TYR A 301 -22.71 -1.61 10.63
C TYR A 301 -21.82 -2.34 11.62
N PRO A 302 -21.99 -3.67 11.79
CA PRO A 302 -21.26 -4.44 12.81
C PRO A 302 -19.74 -4.32 12.66
N ASN A 303 -19.25 -4.12 11.45
CA ASN A 303 -17.83 -3.97 11.11
C ASN A 303 -17.42 -2.49 10.93
N ILE A 304 -18.04 -1.56 11.64
CA ILE A 304 -17.59 -0.17 11.65
C ILE A 304 -16.23 -0.07 12.35
N LEU A 305 -15.23 0.49 11.64
CA LEU A 305 -13.86 0.61 12.10
C LEU A 305 -13.52 2.00 12.63
N LYS A 306 -14.13 3.05 12.04
CA LYS A 306 -13.80 4.44 12.37
C LYS A 306 -15.01 5.34 12.24
N ILE A 307 -15.07 6.36 13.11
CA ILE A 307 -15.99 7.50 12.96
C ILE A 307 -15.13 8.76 12.83
N GLU A 308 -15.51 9.62 11.90
CA GLU A 308 -14.98 10.96 11.71
C GLU A 308 -16.14 11.96 11.72
N PHE A 309 -15.91 13.19 12.18
CA PHE A 309 -16.90 14.24 12.18
C PHE A 309 -16.49 15.31 11.17
N LYS A 310 -17.38 15.57 10.19
CA LYS A 310 -17.18 16.61 9.17
C LYS A 310 -17.64 17.99 9.66
N ASN A 311 -17.56 18.23 10.98
CA ASN A 311 -17.93 19.52 11.56
C ASN A 311 -17.05 20.62 10.98
N LYS A 312 -17.55 21.84 10.94
CA LYS A 312 -16.76 23.04 10.61
C LYS A 312 -15.47 23.15 11.44
N ARG A 313 -15.37 22.41 12.55
CA ARG A 313 -14.19 22.25 13.40
C ARG A 313 -13.03 21.45 12.76
N SER A 314 -13.27 20.55 11.78
CA SER A 314 -12.24 19.70 11.19
C SER A 314 -11.56 20.28 9.92
N VAL A 315 -12.06 21.37 9.37
CA VAL A 315 -11.54 21.97 8.12
C VAL A 315 -10.20 22.72 8.31
N TYR A 316 -9.75 22.90 9.57
CA TYR A 316 -8.57 23.71 9.89
C TYR A 316 -7.29 22.94 10.26
N ASN A 317 -7.25 21.62 10.15
CA ASN A 317 -6.01 20.85 10.40
C ASN A 317 -4.93 21.02 9.30
N ASP A 318 -5.17 21.81 8.27
CA ASP A 318 -4.20 22.10 7.19
C ASP A 318 -3.32 23.34 7.47
N TYR A 319 -3.42 23.94 8.66
CA TYR A 319 -2.65 25.15 9.02
C TYR A 319 -1.31 24.90 9.73
N ASP A 320 -0.88 23.65 9.87
CA ASP A 320 0.34 23.28 10.61
C ASP A 320 1.67 23.54 9.84
N LYS A 321 1.64 24.38 8.79
CA LYS A 321 2.86 24.69 8.01
C LYS A 321 3.45 26.10 8.22
N ASN A 322 2.97 26.90 9.18
CA ASN A 322 3.51 28.24 9.41
C ASN A 322 3.86 28.55 10.86
N ILE A 323 4.60 27.66 11.53
CA ILE A 323 5.29 28.02 12.78
C ILE A 323 6.56 28.81 12.43
N LYS A 324 6.39 30.01 11.93
CA LYS A 324 7.43 31.05 11.94
C LYS A 324 6.92 32.17 12.86
N ASN A 325 7.63 32.41 13.97
CA ASN A 325 7.47 33.49 14.95
C ASN A 325 6.60 33.26 16.19
N ILE A 326 6.79 32.16 16.92
CA ILE A 326 6.23 32.00 18.28
C ILE A 326 6.82 33.02 19.28
N LYS A 327 8.00 33.58 19.02
CA LYS A 327 8.73 34.49 19.96
C LYS A 327 8.18 35.92 20.03
N GLU A 328 7.26 36.30 19.13
CA GLU A 328 6.74 37.67 19.06
C GLU A 328 5.23 37.78 19.36
N LYS A 329 4.55 36.66 19.69
CA LYS A 329 3.11 36.64 19.93
C LYS A 329 2.80 36.73 21.42
N SER A 330 1.77 37.47 21.79
CA SER A 330 1.26 37.46 23.17
C SER A 330 0.59 36.11 23.51
N VAL A 331 0.48 35.86 24.81
CA VAL A 331 -0.23 34.66 25.30
C VAL A 331 -1.69 34.66 24.83
N LEU A 332 -2.32 35.81 24.74
CA LEU A 332 -3.68 35.97 24.20
C LEU A 332 -3.73 35.60 22.73
N ASP A 333 -2.79 36.08 21.91
CA ASP A 333 -2.78 35.78 20.47
C ASP A 333 -2.58 34.26 20.22
N LEU A 334 -1.72 33.61 20.99
CA LEU A 334 -1.53 32.16 20.92
C LEU A 334 -2.77 31.39 21.34
N PHE A 335 -3.48 31.88 22.36
CA PHE A 335 -4.75 31.28 22.80
C PHE A 335 -5.85 31.48 21.76
N GLU A 336 -5.98 32.66 21.18
CA GLU A 336 -6.94 32.96 20.10
C GLU A 336 -6.71 32.06 18.87
N GLU A 337 -5.46 31.87 18.47
CA GLU A 337 -5.12 30.97 17.38
C GLU A 337 -5.44 29.50 17.72
N PHE A 338 -5.13 29.07 18.95
CA PHE A 338 -5.49 27.74 19.42
C PHE A 338 -7.01 27.57 19.46
N PHE A 339 -7.75 28.53 20.05
CA PHE A 339 -9.20 28.49 20.14
C PHE A 339 -9.84 28.46 18.74
N LEU A 340 -9.38 29.30 17.82
CA LEU A 340 -9.79 29.32 16.43
C LEU A 340 -9.50 27.97 15.76
N SER A 341 -8.33 27.38 15.98
CA SER A 341 -7.95 26.09 15.41
C SER A 341 -8.81 24.93 15.91
N GLN A 342 -9.26 24.99 17.18
CA GLN A 342 -10.08 23.94 17.78
C GLN A 342 -11.58 24.11 17.50
N ASN A 343 -12.07 25.35 17.42
CA ASN A 343 -13.50 25.65 17.36
C ASN A 343 -13.99 26.21 16.03
N ASN A 344 -13.06 26.63 15.12
CA ASN A 344 -13.33 27.30 13.82
C ASN A 344 -14.18 28.56 13.92
N ILE A 345 -14.26 29.16 15.10
CA ILE A 345 -14.86 30.44 15.38
C ILE A 345 -13.87 31.27 16.18
N SER A 346 -13.81 32.57 15.94
CA SER A 346 -13.03 33.48 16.77
C SER A 346 -13.71 33.70 18.10
N LEU A 347 -12.93 34.00 19.14
CA LEU A 347 -13.46 34.47 20.42
C LEU A 347 -14.33 35.71 20.19
N ASN A 348 -15.49 35.76 20.85
CA ASN A 348 -16.25 37.00 20.95
C ASN A 348 -15.63 37.96 21.98
N GLU A 349 -16.10 39.22 22.02
CA GLU A 349 -15.53 40.23 22.93
C GLU A 349 -15.60 39.81 24.41
N HIS A 350 -16.69 39.21 24.83
CA HIS A 350 -16.86 38.75 26.22
C HIS A 350 -15.94 37.60 26.59
N GLU A 351 -15.77 36.62 25.70
CA GLU A 351 -14.83 35.51 25.89
C GLU A 351 -13.37 36.00 25.93
N ARG A 352 -13.04 36.97 25.08
CA ARG A 352 -11.74 37.61 25.05
C ARG A 352 -11.41 38.33 26.35
N ASP A 353 -12.37 39.04 26.93
CA ASP A 353 -12.23 39.73 28.19
C ASP A 353 -11.96 38.74 29.34
N ILE A 354 -12.70 37.63 29.39
CA ILE A 354 -12.51 36.57 30.39
C ILE A 354 -11.08 35.99 30.30
N ILE A 355 -10.63 35.67 29.10
CA ILE A 355 -9.27 35.13 28.91
C ILE A 355 -8.19 36.16 29.32
N ASN A 356 -8.39 37.44 29.03
CA ASN A 356 -7.49 38.49 29.47
C ASN A 356 -7.41 38.64 30.99
N GLU A 357 -8.55 38.48 31.70
CA GLU A 357 -8.58 38.46 33.17
C GLU A 357 -7.78 37.29 33.73
N ILE A 358 -7.99 36.08 33.19
CA ILE A 358 -7.26 34.87 33.61
C ILE A 358 -5.75 35.03 33.36
N ILE A 359 -5.34 35.57 32.21
CA ILE A 359 -3.91 35.79 31.91
C ILE A 359 -3.29 36.79 32.91
N LYS A 360 -4.03 37.82 33.31
CA LYS A 360 -3.56 38.77 34.31
C LYS A 360 -3.41 38.13 35.68
N GLU A 361 -4.40 37.37 36.15
CA GLU A 361 -4.34 36.66 37.41
C GLU A 361 -3.13 35.71 37.49
N VAL A 362 -2.90 34.91 36.45
CA VAL A 362 -1.75 33.97 36.37
C VAL A 362 -0.40 34.73 36.40
N ASN A 363 -0.30 35.88 35.69
CA ASN A 363 0.91 36.68 35.68
C ASN A 363 1.17 37.36 37.04
N ASP A 364 0.13 37.81 37.74
CA ASP A 364 0.23 38.44 39.07
C ASP A 364 0.63 37.40 40.18
N GLU A 365 0.18 36.15 40.07
CA GLU A 365 0.60 35.06 40.93
C GLU A 365 2.08 34.67 40.72
N THR A 366 2.56 34.69 39.48
CA THR A 366 3.97 34.36 39.14
C THR A 366 4.97 35.48 39.52
N THR A 367 4.53 36.74 39.70
CA THR A 367 5.37 37.86 40.15
C THR A 367 5.46 37.97 41.66
N ASN A 368 4.60 37.27 42.43
CA ASN A 368 4.58 37.30 43.91
C ASN A 368 5.15 36.02 44.55
N SER A 369 5.69 35.10 43.79
CA SER A 369 6.42 33.91 44.22
C SER A 369 7.90 33.98 43.82
#